data_7707b8371d0b2fbe111957671dcff07d
#
_entry.id   7707b8371d0b2fbe111957671dcff07d
#
_cell.length_a   1.000
_cell.length_b   1.000
_cell.length_c   1.000
_cell.angle_alpha   90.00
_cell.angle_beta   90.00
_cell.angle_gamma   90.00
#
_symmetry.space_group_name_H-M   'P 1'
#
loop_
_entity.id
_entity.type
_entity.pdbx_description
1 polymer ?
#
loop_
_entity_poly.entity_id
_entity_poly.type
_entity_poly.pdbx_seq_one_letter_code
_entity_poly.pdbx_strand_id
1 'polypeptide(L)'
;ELIRAIAQEEGFEVTIQSLGFNAALQALSSNQVDVVIAGMSITDERKATYDFSNPYFQSGIQMAIAENNDSITSYKDLDGKTVVAKTGSEGESYAKQHASEYGYTVTSVDQSSTMYEMVKSGNADAVFDDYPVLAYGVSQNNGLKIVTPKVPHGEYGMAVNKGKNADLLAAIDDGLNKLIASGEYETIVAQYLGADGAKEQVEAISGKVTDNGADGEAQKKVGFFGLVKQSMPALLTGLKNTLLITLLSFVIALALGVAFGLMKVSENKILRGVSKVYIAVFRGTPILVWAFFFYFGVPQLIGHSVNIWVAG
;
A
#
# COMPACT_ATOMS: atom_id res chain seq x y z
N GLU A 1 15.53 7.22 -12.52
CA GLU A 1 16.18 7.59 -13.80
C GLU A 1 15.24 8.44 -14.65
N LEU A 2 14.02 8.00 -14.97
CA LEU A 2 13.09 8.69 -15.86
C LEU A 2 12.90 10.19 -15.49
N ILE A 3 12.55 10.51 -14.24
CA ILE A 3 12.33 11.92 -13.84
C ILE A 3 13.62 12.77 -13.94
N ARG A 4 14.79 12.16 -13.78
CA ARG A 4 16.06 12.88 -13.98
C ARG A 4 16.34 13.17 -15.44
N ALA A 5 16.02 12.23 -16.33
CA ALA A 5 16.14 12.44 -17.77
C ALA A 5 15.15 13.53 -18.24
N ILE A 6 13.90 13.51 -17.77
CA ILE A 6 12.93 14.57 -18.00
C ILE A 6 13.45 15.91 -17.52
N ALA A 7 13.97 15.97 -16.29
CA ALA A 7 14.49 17.22 -15.71
C ALA A 7 15.70 17.77 -16.48
N GLN A 8 16.55 16.93 -16.99
CA GLN A 8 17.69 17.32 -17.83
C GLN A 8 17.22 17.87 -19.17
N GLU A 9 16.21 17.25 -19.78
CA GLU A 9 15.64 17.71 -21.05
C GLU A 9 14.93 19.06 -20.92
N GLU A 10 14.21 19.26 -19.80
CA GLU A 10 13.42 20.46 -19.54
C GLU A 10 14.16 21.56 -18.73
N GLY A 11 15.39 21.29 -18.29
CA GLY A 11 16.25 22.28 -17.64
C GLY A 11 15.85 22.64 -16.20
N PHE A 12 15.24 21.72 -15.44
CA PHE A 12 14.94 21.91 -14.02
C PHE A 12 15.72 20.95 -13.12
N GLU A 13 15.90 21.33 -11.84
CA GLU A 13 16.62 20.49 -10.89
C GLU A 13 15.67 19.56 -10.13
N VAL A 14 16.13 18.33 -9.85
CA VAL A 14 15.36 17.32 -9.11
C VAL A 14 16.10 16.88 -7.85
N THR A 15 15.44 17.05 -6.71
CA THR A 15 15.83 16.43 -5.44
C THR A 15 14.92 15.26 -5.14
N ILE A 16 15.47 14.05 -5.00
CA ILE A 16 14.69 12.84 -4.75
C ILE A 16 14.66 12.51 -3.26
N GLN A 17 13.45 12.38 -2.71
CA GLN A 17 13.19 11.84 -1.38
C GLN A 17 12.60 10.44 -1.50
N SER A 18 13.33 9.43 -0.99
CA SER A 18 12.84 8.04 -0.97
C SER A 18 11.92 7.84 0.24
N LEU A 19 10.64 7.63 -0.04
CA LEU A 19 9.60 7.45 0.97
C LEU A 19 8.77 6.19 0.63
N GLY A 20 8.14 5.57 1.63
CA GLY A 20 7.10 4.59 1.39
C GLY A 20 5.89 5.22 0.68
N PHE A 21 5.09 4.42 -0.04
CA PHE A 21 4.01 4.92 -0.91
C PHE A 21 3.06 5.89 -0.17
N ASN A 22 2.49 5.47 0.96
CA ASN A 22 1.59 6.32 1.75
C ASN A 22 2.28 7.57 2.32
N ALA A 23 3.55 7.45 2.73
CA ALA A 23 4.33 8.59 3.22
C ALA A 23 4.60 9.61 2.10
N ALA A 24 4.83 9.14 0.85
CA ALA A 24 4.99 10.00 -0.30
C ALA A 24 3.69 10.79 -0.62
N LEU A 25 2.53 10.12 -0.55
CA LEU A 25 1.23 10.80 -0.73
C LEU A 25 0.95 11.83 0.38
N GLN A 26 1.32 11.54 1.62
CA GLN A 26 1.22 12.50 2.73
C GLN A 26 2.16 13.69 2.54
N ALA A 27 3.41 13.46 2.10
CA ALA A 27 4.37 14.50 1.79
C ALA A 27 3.87 15.41 0.66
N LEU A 28 3.26 14.84 -0.39
CA LEU A 28 2.62 15.59 -1.47
C LEU A 28 1.46 16.43 -0.93
N SER A 29 0.54 15.82 -0.19
CA SER A 29 -0.65 16.51 0.35
C SER A 29 -0.29 17.66 1.28
N SER A 30 0.83 17.54 2.02
CA SER A 30 1.36 18.60 2.91
C SER A 30 2.30 19.61 2.21
N ASN A 31 2.48 19.49 0.90
CA ASN A 31 3.41 20.31 0.08
C ASN A 31 4.87 20.24 0.56
N GLN A 32 5.30 19.11 1.08
CA GLN A 32 6.71 18.83 1.39
C GLN A 32 7.49 18.36 0.15
N VAL A 33 6.77 17.86 -0.85
CA VAL A 33 7.28 17.52 -2.18
C VAL A 33 6.34 18.09 -3.24
N ASP A 34 6.87 18.39 -4.43
CA ASP A 34 6.12 19.00 -5.53
C ASP A 34 5.43 17.96 -6.41
N VAL A 35 6.03 16.77 -6.54
CA VAL A 35 5.54 15.68 -7.39
C VAL A 35 5.87 14.34 -6.77
N VAL A 36 4.99 13.34 -6.99
CA VAL A 36 5.23 11.94 -6.63
C VAL A 36 5.36 11.10 -7.91
N ILE A 37 6.46 10.36 -8.01
CA ILE A 37 6.69 9.30 -9.00
C ILE A 37 6.95 7.99 -8.24
N ALA A 38 5.96 7.12 -8.17
CA ALA A 38 6.01 5.94 -7.31
C ALA A 38 5.21 4.74 -7.87
N GLY A 39 5.08 4.61 -9.20
CA GLY A 39 4.20 3.62 -9.80
C GLY A 39 2.74 3.86 -9.40
N MET A 40 2.32 5.12 -9.38
CA MET A 40 0.97 5.49 -8.96
C MET A 40 0.00 5.38 -10.12
N SER A 41 -0.94 4.43 -10.03
CA SER A 41 -1.99 4.26 -11.03
C SER A 41 -2.91 5.47 -11.08
N ILE A 42 -3.22 5.92 -12.28
CA ILE A 42 -4.18 6.99 -12.57
C ILE A 42 -5.59 6.39 -12.42
N THR A 43 -6.31 6.76 -11.36
CA THR A 43 -7.70 6.33 -11.13
C THR A 43 -8.61 7.54 -10.96
N ASP A 44 -9.91 7.37 -11.21
CA ASP A 44 -10.88 8.45 -11.04
C ASP A 44 -10.98 8.92 -9.58
N GLU A 45 -10.82 8.00 -8.62
CA GLU A 45 -10.75 8.35 -7.21
C GLU A 45 -9.56 9.27 -6.92
N ARG A 46 -8.37 8.93 -7.44
CA ARG A 46 -7.15 9.71 -7.25
C ARG A 46 -7.18 11.03 -8.00
N LYS A 47 -7.78 11.09 -9.20
CA LYS A 47 -8.00 12.33 -9.94
C LYS A 47 -8.87 13.35 -9.18
N ALA A 48 -9.67 12.93 -8.22
CA ALA A 48 -10.40 13.85 -7.35
C ALA A 48 -9.48 14.66 -6.43
N THR A 49 -8.32 14.12 -6.08
CA THR A 49 -7.37 14.70 -5.10
C THR A 49 -6.09 15.21 -5.75
N TYR A 50 -5.66 14.61 -6.86
CA TYR A 50 -4.40 14.88 -7.54
C TYR A 50 -4.65 15.20 -9.02
N ASP A 51 -3.73 15.98 -9.60
CA ASP A 51 -3.57 16.08 -11.05
C ASP A 51 -2.41 15.19 -11.46
N PHE A 52 -2.51 14.56 -12.63
CA PHE A 52 -1.56 13.59 -13.13
C PHE A 52 -0.92 14.07 -14.43
N SER A 53 0.34 13.70 -14.62
CA SER A 53 0.99 13.74 -15.93
C SER A 53 0.30 12.79 -16.92
N ASN A 54 0.69 12.89 -18.17
CA ASN A 54 0.47 11.82 -19.13
C ASN A 54 0.98 10.48 -18.57
N PRO A 55 0.38 9.35 -18.95
CA PRO A 55 0.86 8.04 -18.55
C PRO A 55 2.32 7.83 -18.97
N TYR A 56 3.16 7.47 -18.02
CA TYR A 56 4.54 7.12 -18.32
C TYR A 56 4.80 5.62 -18.32
N PHE A 57 3.81 4.80 -17.95
CA PHE A 57 3.94 3.35 -17.91
C PHE A 57 2.57 2.66 -17.90
N GLN A 58 2.39 1.60 -18.70
CA GLN A 58 1.20 0.75 -18.66
C GLN A 58 1.38 -0.33 -17.63
N SER A 59 0.55 -0.33 -16.58
CA SER A 59 0.61 -1.31 -15.50
C SER A 59 -0.44 -2.42 -15.63
N GLY A 60 -0.45 -3.31 -14.66
CA GLY A 60 -1.39 -4.40 -14.47
C GLY A 60 -1.13 -5.10 -13.16
N ILE A 61 -2.07 -5.91 -12.71
CA ILE A 61 -1.95 -6.68 -11.47
C ILE A 61 -1.54 -8.11 -11.80
N GLN A 62 -0.65 -8.66 -10.99
CA GLN A 62 -0.27 -10.08 -11.01
C GLN A 62 -0.27 -10.68 -9.62
N MET A 63 -0.38 -11.99 -9.59
CA MET A 63 -0.22 -12.80 -8.37
C MET A 63 1.13 -13.48 -8.37
N ALA A 64 1.82 -13.38 -7.24
CA ALA A 64 3.00 -14.18 -6.96
C ALA A 64 2.83 -14.97 -5.66
N ILE A 65 3.55 -16.07 -5.57
CA ILE A 65 3.61 -16.98 -4.42
C ILE A 65 5.06 -17.26 -4.04
N ALA A 66 5.31 -17.90 -2.92
CA ALA A 66 6.65 -18.38 -2.59
C ALA A 66 7.19 -19.31 -3.68
N GLU A 67 8.47 -19.16 -4.00
CA GLU A 67 9.13 -19.93 -5.07
C GLU A 67 8.99 -21.45 -4.90
N ASN A 68 9.03 -21.91 -3.64
CA ASN A 68 8.90 -23.32 -3.26
C ASN A 68 7.45 -23.82 -3.10
N ASN A 69 6.44 -22.98 -3.36
CA ASN A 69 5.04 -23.35 -3.26
C ASN A 69 4.51 -23.78 -4.64
N ASP A 70 4.13 -25.05 -4.80
CA ASP A 70 3.54 -25.59 -6.03
C ASP A 70 2.05 -25.87 -5.91
N SER A 71 1.42 -25.51 -4.78
CA SER A 71 0.01 -25.79 -4.52
C SER A 71 -0.95 -24.75 -5.10
N ILE A 72 -0.44 -23.57 -5.49
CA ILE A 72 -1.24 -22.47 -6.04
C ILE A 72 -0.76 -22.18 -7.45
N THR A 73 -1.64 -22.34 -8.42
CA THR A 73 -1.36 -22.14 -9.85
C THR A 73 -2.34 -21.15 -10.50
N SER A 74 -3.42 -20.83 -9.80
CA SER A 74 -4.47 -19.95 -10.28
C SER A 74 -5.19 -19.25 -9.11
N TYR A 75 -6.01 -18.27 -9.42
CA TYR A 75 -6.85 -17.61 -8.41
C TYR A 75 -7.82 -18.54 -7.70
N LYS A 76 -8.24 -19.65 -8.35
CA LYS A 76 -9.17 -20.63 -7.77
C LYS A 76 -8.56 -21.43 -6.62
N ASP A 77 -7.23 -21.49 -6.56
CA ASP A 77 -6.51 -22.22 -5.51
C ASP A 77 -6.38 -21.40 -4.22
N LEU A 78 -6.95 -20.17 -4.21
CA LEU A 78 -6.89 -19.25 -3.09
C LEU A 78 -8.00 -19.44 -2.04
N ASP A 79 -8.94 -20.35 -2.25
CA ASP A 79 -10.04 -20.61 -1.31
C ASP A 79 -9.51 -20.98 0.08
N GLY A 80 -9.96 -20.25 1.10
CA GLY A 80 -9.50 -20.37 2.48
C GLY A 80 -8.08 -19.84 2.76
N LYS A 81 -7.41 -19.21 1.77
CA LYS A 81 -6.04 -18.73 1.85
C LYS A 81 -5.95 -17.28 2.32
N THR A 82 -4.74 -16.84 2.64
CA THR A 82 -4.43 -15.46 2.99
C THR A 82 -3.64 -14.81 1.86
N VAL A 83 -4.17 -13.73 1.32
CA VAL A 83 -3.51 -12.89 0.33
C VAL A 83 -3.01 -11.62 1.01
N VAL A 84 -1.79 -11.21 0.73
CA VAL A 84 -1.24 -9.95 1.22
C VAL A 84 -1.15 -8.94 0.09
N ALA A 85 -1.44 -7.67 0.40
CA ALA A 85 -1.29 -6.55 -0.52
C ALA A 85 -0.80 -5.29 0.22
N LYS A 86 -0.29 -4.31 -0.54
CA LYS A 86 0.20 -3.06 0.02
C LYS A 86 -0.94 -2.08 0.25
N THR A 87 -1.04 -1.54 1.47
CA THR A 87 -2.07 -0.57 1.86
C THR A 87 -2.16 0.61 0.89
N GLY A 88 -3.37 0.91 0.42
CA GLY A 88 -3.65 2.02 -0.49
C GLY A 88 -3.19 1.80 -1.95
N SER A 89 -2.69 0.60 -2.30
CA SER A 89 -2.31 0.28 -3.68
C SER A 89 -3.48 -0.28 -4.49
N GLU A 90 -3.32 -0.29 -5.82
CA GLU A 90 -4.28 -0.96 -6.72
C GLU A 90 -4.29 -2.48 -6.50
N GLY A 91 -3.15 -3.08 -6.14
CA GLY A 91 -3.08 -4.48 -5.73
C GLY A 91 -3.98 -4.80 -4.54
N GLU A 92 -4.07 -3.89 -3.55
CA GLU A 92 -5.00 -4.04 -2.42
C GLU A 92 -6.46 -3.91 -2.86
N SER A 93 -6.76 -2.91 -3.69
CA SER A 93 -8.12 -2.70 -4.22
C SER A 93 -8.58 -3.92 -5.02
N TYR A 94 -7.73 -4.43 -5.91
CA TYR A 94 -7.98 -5.64 -6.68
C TYR A 94 -8.17 -6.87 -5.78
N ALA A 95 -7.29 -7.07 -4.80
CA ALA A 95 -7.39 -8.17 -3.86
C ALA A 95 -8.73 -8.14 -3.09
N LYS A 96 -9.13 -6.97 -2.57
CA LYS A 96 -10.39 -6.81 -1.82
C LYS A 96 -11.62 -7.03 -2.71
N GLN A 97 -11.58 -6.56 -3.95
CA GLN A 97 -12.68 -6.71 -4.90
C GLN A 97 -12.97 -8.19 -5.22
N HIS A 98 -11.93 -8.99 -5.36
CA HIS A 98 -12.04 -10.41 -5.76
C HIS A 98 -12.03 -11.40 -4.58
N ALA A 99 -11.88 -10.93 -3.33
CA ALA A 99 -11.77 -11.79 -2.16
C ALA A 99 -12.97 -12.72 -1.99
N SER A 100 -14.19 -12.21 -2.17
CA SER A 100 -15.42 -13.01 -2.05
C SER A 100 -15.62 -13.99 -3.22
N GLU A 101 -15.10 -13.67 -4.40
CA GLU A 101 -15.21 -14.51 -5.59
C GLU A 101 -14.35 -15.78 -5.46
N TYR A 102 -13.12 -15.62 -4.91
CA TYR A 102 -12.15 -16.71 -4.80
C TYR A 102 -11.97 -17.24 -3.38
N GLY A 103 -12.73 -16.76 -2.40
CA GLY A 103 -12.79 -17.30 -1.05
C GLY A 103 -11.59 -17.01 -0.15
N TYR A 104 -10.71 -16.04 -0.49
CA TYR A 104 -9.53 -15.72 0.32
C TYR A 104 -9.75 -14.53 1.26
N THR A 105 -8.87 -14.39 2.24
CA THR A 105 -8.80 -13.22 3.12
C THR A 105 -7.66 -12.29 2.71
N VAL A 106 -7.84 -10.97 2.89
CA VAL A 106 -6.82 -9.97 2.54
C VAL A 106 -6.18 -9.40 3.79
N THR A 107 -4.85 -9.44 3.84
CA THR A 107 -4.03 -8.74 4.83
C THR A 107 -3.32 -7.57 4.16
N SER A 108 -3.43 -6.37 4.74
CA SER A 108 -2.79 -5.16 4.21
C SER A 108 -1.54 -4.80 5.02
N VAL A 109 -0.46 -4.44 4.33
CA VAL A 109 0.82 -3.99 4.94
C VAL A 109 1.34 -2.74 4.22
N ASP A 110 2.15 -1.93 4.90
CA ASP A 110 2.59 -0.64 4.36
C ASP A 110 3.82 -0.73 3.43
N GLN A 111 4.60 -1.83 3.53
CA GLN A 111 5.86 -1.98 2.80
C GLN A 111 5.85 -3.23 1.93
N SER A 112 6.28 -3.09 0.66
CA SER A 112 6.39 -4.22 -0.26
C SER A 112 7.38 -5.28 0.24
N SER A 113 8.46 -4.88 0.92
CA SER A 113 9.40 -5.83 1.53
C SER A 113 8.74 -6.71 2.58
N THR A 114 7.90 -6.15 3.45
CA THR A 114 7.13 -6.90 4.45
C THR A 114 6.14 -7.85 3.77
N MET A 115 5.47 -7.38 2.72
CA MET A 115 4.52 -8.16 1.93
C MET A 115 5.18 -9.40 1.33
N TYR A 116 6.35 -9.25 0.72
CA TYR A 116 7.10 -10.36 0.13
C TYR A 116 7.65 -11.34 1.17
N GLU A 117 8.15 -10.82 2.31
CA GLU A 117 8.59 -11.67 3.42
C GLU A 117 7.46 -12.50 4.03
N MET A 118 6.25 -11.97 4.11
CA MET A 118 5.09 -12.74 4.59
C MET A 118 4.78 -13.93 3.69
N VAL A 119 4.89 -13.76 2.37
CA VAL A 119 4.66 -14.88 1.43
C VAL A 119 5.79 -15.89 1.52
N LYS A 120 7.05 -15.47 1.57
CA LYS A 120 8.21 -16.36 1.68
C LYS A 120 8.21 -17.17 2.98
N SER A 121 7.78 -16.56 4.07
CA SER A 121 7.72 -17.20 5.40
C SER A 121 6.46 -18.04 5.62
N GLY A 122 5.51 -18.04 4.67
CA GLY A 122 4.23 -18.75 4.81
C GLY A 122 3.21 -18.06 5.72
N ASN A 123 3.45 -16.80 6.12
CA ASN A 123 2.47 -15.99 6.85
C ASN A 123 1.36 -15.44 5.95
N ALA A 124 1.56 -15.50 4.65
CA ALA A 124 0.55 -15.31 3.61
C ALA A 124 0.81 -16.33 2.50
N ASP A 125 -0.24 -16.73 1.79
CA ASP A 125 -0.14 -17.74 0.73
C ASP A 125 0.21 -17.13 -0.63
N ALA A 126 -0.25 -15.90 -0.89
CA ALA A 126 0.00 -15.18 -2.14
C ALA A 126 0.07 -13.68 -1.93
N VAL A 127 0.63 -12.99 -2.90
CA VAL A 127 0.67 -11.53 -2.99
C VAL A 127 0.03 -11.06 -4.29
N PHE A 128 -0.79 -10.00 -4.21
CA PHE A 128 -1.16 -9.20 -5.37
C PHE A 128 -0.38 -7.89 -5.36
N ASP A 129 0.32 -7.63 -6.44
CA ASP A 129 1.04 -6.36 -6.64
C ASP A 129 1.08 -6.02 -8.13
N ASP A 130 1.56 -4.84 -8.44
CA ASP A 130 1.75 -4.39 -9.81
C ASP A 130 2.78 -5.26 -10.52
N TYR A 131 2.44 -5.70 -11.75
CA TYR A 131 3.28 -6.64 -12.49
C TYR A 131 4.73 -6.18 -12.68
N PRO A 132 5.03 -4.89 -12.96
CA PRO A 132 6.44 -4.50 -13.17
C PRO A 132 7.25 -4.61 -11.88
N VAL A 133 6.62 -4.39 -10.72
CA VAL A 133 7.28 -4.50 -9.41
C VAL A 133 7.55 -5.97 -9.08
N LEU A 134 6.55 -6.84 -9.30
CA LEU A 134 6.71 -8.29 -9.10
C LEU A 134 7.73 -8.88 -10.08
N ALA A 135 7.63 -8.56 -11.37
CA ALA A 135 8.54 -9.07 -12.40
C ALA A 135 10.00 -8.68 -12.10
N TYR A 136 10.23 -7.42 -11.73
CA TYR A 136 11.55 -6.97 -11.31
C TYR A 136 12.04 -7.72 -10.06
N GLY A 137 11.21 -7.82 -9.01
CA GLY A 137 11.56 -8.56 -7.80
C GLY A 137 11.93 -10.01 -8.08
N VAL A 138 11.14 -10.70 -8.90
CA VAL A 138 11.40 -12.11 -9.30
C VAL A 138 12.70 -12.19 -10.13
N SER A 139 12.97 -11.25 -11.03
CA SER A 139 14.24 -11.22 -11.79
C SER A 139 15.47 -11.04 -10.89
N GLN A 140 15.28 -10.44 -9.70
CA GLN A 140 16.34 -10.29 -8.67
C GLN A 140 16.37 -11.48 -7.68
N ASN A 141 15.70 -12.59 -7.99
CA ASN A 141 15.64 -13.79 -7.13
C ASN A 141 15.14 -13.49 -5.72
N ASN A 142 14.05 -12.72 -5.61
CA ASN A 142 13.46 -12.35 -4.33
C ASN A 142 12.73 -13.48 -3.58
N GLY A 143 12.81 -14.73 -4.06
CA GLY A 143 12.19 -15.92 -3.47
C GLY A 143 10.69 -16.09 -3.77
N LEU A 144 10.19 -15.34 -4.74
CA LEU A 144 8.82 -15.45 -5.25
C LEU A 144 8.81 -15.95 -6.69
N LYS A 145 7.68 -16.50 -7.11
CA LYS A 145 7.37 -16.80 -8.50
C LYS A 145 5.99 -16.29 -8.89
N ILE A 146 5.88 -15.77 -10.11
CA ILE A 146 4.63 -15.32 -10.70
C ILE A 146 3.88 -16.55 -11.24
N VAL A 147 2.59 -16.66 -10.93
CA VAL A 147 1.77 -17.84 -11.32
C VAL A 147 0.53 -17.49 -12.11
N THR A 148 0.29 -16.20 -12.40
CA THR A 148 -0.85 -15.76 -13.22
C THR A 148 -0.37 -14.87 -14.37
N PRO A 149 -1.12 -14.80 -15.49
CA PRO A 149 -0.95 -13.74 -16.48
C PRO A 149 -1.15 -12.36 -15.82
N LYS A 150 -0.54 -11.32 -16.39
CA LYS A 150 -0.84 -9.96 -15.97
C LYS A 150 -2.28 -9.61 -16.37
N VAL A 151 -3.03 -9.06 -15.43
CA VAL A 151 -4.33 -8.46 -15.70
C VAL A 151 -4.08 -6.99 -15.99
N PRO A 152 -4.33 -6.49 -17.21
CA PRO A 152 -4.17 -5.07 -17.51
C PRO A 152 -5.01 -4.24 -16.53
N HIS A 153 -4.37 -3.36 -15.78
CA HIS A 153 -5.03 -2.56 -14.76
C HIS A 153 -4.29 -1.26 -14.52
N GLY A 154 -4.83 -0.19 -15.07
CA GLY A 154 -4.33 1.16 -14.87
C GLY A 154 -3.03 1.50 -15.61
N GLU A 155 -2.70 2.74 -15.51
CA GLU A 155 -1.51 3.39 -16.06
C GLU A 155 -0.86 4.19 -14.96
N TYR A 156 0.46 4.27 -14.95
CA TYR A 156 1.16 5.11 -13.98
C TYR A 156 1.30 6.53 -14.49
N GLY A 157 0.93 7.49 -13.64
CA GLY A 157 1.20 8.90 -13.82
C GLY A 157 2.04 9.47 -12.68
N MET A 158 2.71 10.58 -12.95
CA MET A 158 3.33 11.40 -11.92
C MET A 158 2.24 12.32 -11.35
N ALA A 159 2.12 12.40 -10.03
CA ALA A 159 1.03 13.10 -9.36
C ALA A 159 1.51 14.39 -8.69
N VAL A 160 0.72 15.45 -8.85
CA VAL A 160 0.83 16.70 -8.09
C VAL A 160 -0.46 16.95 -7.31
N ASN A 161 -0.44 17.85 -6.33
CA ASN A 161 -1.67 18.25 -5.66
C ASN A 161 -2.64 18.91 -6.63
N LYS A 162 -3.92 18.62 -6.47
CA LYS A 162 -5.00 19.12 -7.31
C LYS A 162 -4.97 20.65 -7.46
N GLY A 163 -4.92 21.11 -8.72
CA GLY A 163 -4.88 22.51 -9.07
C GLY A 163 -3.57 23.24 -8.73
N LYS A 164 -2.47 22.46 -8.45
CA LYS A 164 -1.15 23.03 -8.18
C LYS A 164 -0.11 22.49 -9.17
N ASN A 165 1.00 23.21 -9.29
CA ASN A 165 2.17 22.79 -10.08
C ASN A 165 1.82 22.42 -11.55
N ALA A 166 0.87 23.11 -12.16
CA ALA A 166 0.44 22.85 -13.55
C ALA A 166 1.61 23.03 -14.54
N ASP A 167 2.45 24.03 -14.32
CA ASP A 167 3.63 24.26 -15.16
C ASP A 167 4.65 23.13 -15.05
N LEU A 168 4.81 22.55 -13.85
CA LEU A 168 5.67 21.38 -13.63
C LEU A 168 5.09 20.15 -14.35
N LEU A 169 3.78 19.93 -14.30
CA LEU A 169 3.15 18.81 -15.03
C LEU A 169 3.33 18.99 -16.55
N ALA A 170 3.14 20.20 -17.07
CA ALA A 170 3.34 20.49 -18.49
C ALA A 170 4.80 20.24 -18.92
N ALA A 171 5.79 20.63 -18.11
CA ALA A 171 7.20 20.35 -18.36
C ALA A 171 7.49 18.83 -18.31
N ILE A 172 6.91 18.13 -17.33
CA ILE A 172 7.04 16.66 -17.23
C ILE A 172 6.47 15.97 -18.48
N ASP A 173 5.31 16.40 -18.95
CA ASP A 173 4.66 15.83 -20.14
C ASP A 173 5.46 16.12 -21.42
N ASP A 174 5.98 17.34 -21.57
CA ASP A 174 6.81 17.70 -22.72
C ASP A 174 8.13 16.91 -22.74
N GLY A 175 8.81 16.83 -21.58
CA GLY A 175 10.04 16.06 -21.44
C GLY A 175 9.81 14.56 -21.67
N LEU A 176 8.73 13.98 -21.16
CA LEU A 176 8.37 12.59 -21.43
C LEU A 176 8.18 12.35 -22.94
N ASN A 177 7.47 13.25 -23.64
CA ASN A 177 7.27 13.19 -25.07
C ASN A 177 8.60 13.22 -25.84
N LYS A 178 9.51 14.10 -25.46
CA LYS A 178 10.84 14.20 -26.07
C LYS A 178 11.66 12.93 -25.87
N LEU A 179 11.63 12.35 -24.64
CA LEU A 179 12.33 11.09 -24.36
C LEU A 179 11.74 9.91 -25.14
N ILE A 180 10.44 9.86 -25.35
CA ILE A 180 9.80 8.84 -26.19
C ILE A 180 10.22 9.02 -27.64
N ALA A 181 10.17 10.24 -28.16
CA ALA A 181 10.51 10.55 -29.54
C ALA A 181 11.99 10.30 -29.86
N SER A 182 12.89 10.54 -28.92
CA SER A 182 14.33 10.29 -29.07
C SER A 182 14.72 8.81 -28.90
N GLY A 183 13.85 7.96 -28.35
CA GLY A 183 14.15 6.56 -28.00
C GLY A 183 14.87 6.42 -26.64
N GLU A 184 15.10 7.51 -25.90
CA GLU A 184 15.75 7.47 -24.60
C GLU A 184 14.85 6.82 -23.55
N TYR A 185 13.52 7.04 -23.61
CA TYR A 185 12.55 6.35 -22.78
C TYR A 185 12.67 4.83 -22.94
N GLU A 186 12.73 4.31 -24.17
CA GLU A 186 12.90 2.88 -24.44
C GLU A 186 14.22 2.36 -23.83
N THR A 187 15.29 3.12 -23.98
CA THR A 187 16.61 2.77 -23.42
C THR A 187 16.57 2.68 -21.88
N ILE A 188 15.92 3.62 -21.21
CA ILE A 188 15.76 3.61 -19.75
C ILE A 188 14.94 2.40 -19.30
N VAL A 189 13.79 2.14 -19.93
CA VAL A 189 12.90 1.04 -19.56
C VAL A 189 13.54 -0.32 -19.83
N ALA A 190 14.31 -0.45 -20.92
CA ALA A 190 14.99 -1.69 -21.29
C ALA A 190 15.99 -2.18 -20.23
N GLN A 191 16.55 -1.29 -19.42
CA GLN A 191 17.44 -1.65 -18.31
C GLN A 191 16.73 -2.48 -17.22
N TYR A 192 15.40 -2.34 -17.10
CA TYR A 192 14.60 -3.00 -16.07
C TYR A 192 13.74 -4.14 -16.62
N LEU A 193 13.21 -4.02 -17.83
CA LEU A 193 12.26 -4.97 -18.42
C LEU A 193 12.81 -5.72 -19.63
N GLY A 194 14.04 -5.42 -20.04
CA GLY A 194 14.59 -5.93 -21.30
C GLY A 194 14.02 -5.22 -22.53
N ALA A 195 14.59 -5.49 -23.70
CA ALA A 195 14.23 -4.80 -24.94
C ALA A 195 12.78 -5.01 -25.37
N ASP A 196 12.24 -6.24 -25.23
CA ASP A 196 10.86 -6.54 -25.63
C ASP A 196 9.85 -5.86 -24.70
N GLY A 197 10.11 -5.86 -23.39
CA GLY A 197 9.25 -5.16 -22.42
C GLY A 197 9.28 -3.64 -22.61
N ALA A 198 10.40 -3.06 -23.00
CA ALA A 198 10.51 -1.64 -23.29
C ALA A 198 9.70 -1.25 -24.53
N LYS A 199 9.76 -2.04 -25.60
CA LYS A 199 8.95 -1.81 -26.82
C LYS A 199 7.46 -1.90 -26.53
N GLU A 200 7.03 -2.93 -25.77
CA GLU A 200 5.63 -3.05 -25.33
C GLU A 200 5.18 -1.79 -24.61
N GLN A 201 6.02 -1.21 -23.73
CA GLN A 201 5.69 0.01 -23.02
C GLN A 201 5.59 1.23 -23.95
N VAL A 202 6.54 1.40 -24.86
CA VAL A 202 6.49 2.50 -25.84
C VAL A 202 5.20 2.42 -26.67
N GLU A 203 4.84 1.24 -27.17
CA GLU A 203 3.59 1.04 -27.94
C GLU A 203 2.35 1.35 -27.08
N ALA A 204 2.36 0.95 -25.82
CA ALA A 204 1.22 1.14 -24.92
C ALA A 204 0.95 2.60 -24.56
N ILE A 205 2.00 3.43 -24.46
CA ILE A 205 1.88 4.84 -24.02
C ILE A 205 1.94 5.85 -25.18
N SER A 206 2.61 5.55 -26.31
CA SER A 206 2.79 6.51 -27.41
C SER A 206 1.49 7.00 -28.04
N GLY A 207 0.42 6.18 -28.04
CA GLY A 207 -0.89 6.58 -28.54
C GLY A 207 -1.69 7.47 -27.58
N LYS A 208 -1.26 7.62 -26.34
CA LYS A 208 -2.01 8.28 -25.26
C LYS A 208 -1.41 9.64 -24.86
N VAL A 209 -0.18 9.85 -25.25
CA VAL A 209 0.58 11.06 -24.95
C VAL A 209 0.14 12.26 -25.81
N THR A 210 -0.56 12.01 -26.93
CA THR A 210 -1.01 13.07 -27.85
C THR A 210 -2.41 13.62 -27.55
N ASP A 211 -3.17 13.05 -26.58
CA ASP A 211 -4.61 13.31 -26.45
C ASP A 211 -5.03 14.11 -25.19
N ASN A 212 -4.09 14.64 -24.40
CA ASN A 212 -4.45 15.49 -23.25
C ASN A 212 -4.59 16.98 -23.58
N GLY A 213 -4.76 17.33 -24.85
CA GLY A 213 -5.22 18.64 -25.32
C GLY A 213 -6.75 18.70 -25.31
N ALA A 214 -7.35 19.18 -24.22
CA ALA A 214 -8.69 19.73 -24.14
C ALA A 214 -9.88 18.75 -24.37
N ASP A 215 -10.09 17.81 -23.45
CA ASP A 215 -11.45 17.40 -23.13
C ASP A 215 -11.60 17.34 -21.60
N GLY A 216 -11.62 18.51 -21.00
CA GLY A 216 -12.15 18.70 -19.65
C GLY A 216 -13.66 18.51 -19.68
N GLU A 217 -14.13 17.27 -19.73
CA GLU A 217 -15.47 17.02 -19.22
C GLU A 217 -15.50 17.46 -17.76
N ALA A 218 -16.24 18.52 -17.51
CA ALA A 218 -16.48 19.05 -16.18
C ALA A 218 -17.09 17.96 -15.30
N GLN A 219 -16.23 17.14 -14.68
CA GLN A 219 -16.68 16.30 -13.60
C GLN A 219 -17.25 17.22 -12.53
N LYS A 220 -18.54 17.02 -12.24
CA LYS A 220 -19.26 17.69 -11.16
C LYS A 220 -18.36 17.72 -9.93
N LYS A 221 -17.88 18.92 -9.56
CA LYS A 221 -17.18 19.13 -8.29
C LYS A 221 -18.04 18.51 -7.19
N VAL A 222 -17.61 17.37 -6.69
CA VAL A 222 -18.22 16.80 -5.48
C VAL A 222 -17.81 17.75 -4.38
N GLY A 223 -18.74 18.65 -3.99
CA GLY A 223 -18.48 19.61 -2.93
C GLY A 223 -18.16 18.89 -1.61
N PHE A 224 -17.58 19.61 -0.65
CA PHE A 224 -17.23 19.09 0.69
C PHE A 224 -18.30 18.17 1.28
N PHE A 225 -19.58 18.52 1.19
CA PHE A 225 -20.68 17.68 1.65
C PHE A 225 -20.85 16.37 0.86
N GLY A 226 -20.49 16.36 -0.43
CA GLY A 226 -20.52 15.14 -1.24
C GLY A 226 -19.40 14.17 -0.83
N LEU A 227 -18.20 14.68 -0.59
CA LEU A 227 -17.06 13.89 -0.07
C LEU A 227 -17.37 13.33 1.33
N VAL A 228 -17.94 14.15 2.23
CA VAL A 228 -18.37 13.70 3.55
C VAL A 228 -19.42 12.60 3.43
N LYS A 229 -20.42 12.74 2.55
CA LYS A 229 -21.44 11.72 2.33
C LYS A 229 -20.85 10.41 1.77
N GLN A 230 -19.90 10.48 0.88
CA GLN A 230 -19.23 9.32 0.28
C GLN A 230 -18.34 8.59 1.30
N SER A 231 -17.65 9.34 2.18
CA SER A 231 -16.78 8.79 3.23
C SER A 231 -17.54 8.38 4.50
N MET A 232 -18.79 8.80 4.66
CA MET A 232 -19.58 8.57 5.87
C MET A 232 -19.71 7.09 6.26
N PRO A 233 -19.96 6.13 5.35
CA PRO A 233 -20.04 4.72 5.68
C PRO A 233 -18.73 4.17 6.26
N ALA A 234 -17.59 4.55 5.69
CA ALA A 234 -16.26 4.16 6.17
C ALA A 234 -15.97 4.77 7.55
N LEU A 235 -16.27 6.06 7.73
CA LEU A 235 -16.12 6.76 9.02
C LEU A 235 -16.99 6.16 10.11
N LEU A 236 -18.25 5.84 9.81
CA LEU A 236 -19.16 5.21 10.77
C LEU A 236 -18.70 3.80 11.15
N THR A 237 -18.19 3.03 10.18
CA THR A 237 -17.63 1.71 10.44
C THR A 237 -16.38 1.80 11.32
N GLY A 238 -15.48 2.72 11.03
CA GLY A 238 -14.30 2.98 11.85
C GLY A 238 -14.67 3.43 13.27
N LEU A 239 -15.60 4.36 13.39
CA LEU A 239 -16.10 4.84 14.69
C LEU A 239 -16.75 3.70 15.50
N LYS A 240 -17.61 2.89 14.87
CA LYS A 240 -18.22 1.73 15.50
C LYS A 240 -17.16 0.75 16.04
N ASN A 241 -16.17 0.41 15.23
CA ASN A 241 -15.10 -0.51 15.61
C ASN A 241 -14.28 0.06 16.77
N THR A 242 -13.91 1.34 16.71
CA THR A 242 -13.18 2.02 17.78
C THR A 242 -13.98 2.02 19.08
N LEU A 243 -15.25 2.36 19.05
CA LEU A 243 -16.11 2.36 20.23
C LEU A 243 -16.27 0.96 20.84
N LEU A 244 -16.46 -0.07 20.00
CA LEU A 244 -16.58 -1.45 20.46
C LEU A 244 -15.30 -1.95 21.12
N ILE A 245 -14.13 -1.74 20.49
CA ILE A 245 -12.84 -2.12 21.04
C ILE A 245 -12.58 -1.37 22.35
N THR A 246 -12.83 -0.06 22.38
CA THR A 246 -12.61 0.76 23.58
C THR A 246 -13.49 0.31 24.73
N LEU A 247 -14.78 0.04 24.47
CA LEU A 247 -15.71 -0.40 25.50
C LEU A 247 -15.33 -1.79 26.06
N LEU A 248 -15.00 -2.72 25.17
CA LEU A 248 -14.57 -4.06 25.55
C LEU A 248 -13.28 -4.02 26.36
N SER A 249 -12.28 -3.28 25.90
CA SER A 249 -11.00 -3.09 26.61
C SER A 249 -11.19 -2.41 27.96
N PHE A 250 -12.10 -1.43 28.05
CA PHE A 250 -12.43 -0.75 29.31
C PHE A 250 -13.02 -1.72 30.33
N VAL A 251 -13.97 -2.57 29.93
CA VAL A 251 -14.59 -3.56 30.82
C VAL A 251 -13.52 -4.57 31.34
N ILE A 252 -12.69 -5.07 30.44
CA ILE A 252 -11.60 -6.00 30.81
C ILE A 252 -10.60 -5.31 31.74
N ALA A 253 -10.19 -4.09 31.43
CA ALA A 253 -9.24 -3.33 32.25
C ALA A 253 -9.81 -3.02 33.64
N LEU A 254 -11.11 -2.70 33.74
CA LEU A 254 -11.78 -2.47 35.01
C LEU A 254 -11.81 -3.75 35.86
N ALA A 255 -12.21 -4.88 35.26
CA ALA A 255 -12.24 -6.17 35.96
C ALA A 255 -10.84 -6.59 36.48
N LEU A 256 -9.82 -6.49 35.63
CA LEU A 256 -8.44 -6.79 36.02
C LEU A 256 -7.91 -5.79 37.06
N GLY A 257 -8.21 -4.50 36.88
CA GLY A 257 -7.80 -3.46 37.82
C GLY A 257 -8.37 -3.68 39.22
N VAL A 258 -9.67 -4.03 39.33
CA VAL A 258 -10.32 -4.38 40.62
C VAL A 258 -9.69 -5.65 41.17
N ALA A 259 -9.55 -6.71 40.39
CA ALA A 259 -8.96 -7.97 40.84
C ALA A 259 -7.55 -7.78 41.41
N PHE A 260 -6.65 -7.14 40.66
CA PHE A 260 -5.29 -6.87 41.13
C PHE A 260 -5.23 -5.84 42.25
N GLY A 261 -6.18 -4.90 42.30
CA GLY A 261 -6.34 -3.97 43.41
C GLY A 261 -6.69 -4.70 44.72
N LEU A 262 -7.64 -5.62 44.69
CA LEU A 262 -8.01 -6.45 45.83
C LEU A 262 -6.88 -7.40 46.24
N MET A 263 -6.20 -8.02 45.29
CA MET A 263 -5.02 -8.85 45.57
C MET A 263 -3.90 -8.06 46.28
N LYS A 264 -3.74 -6.78 45.96
CA LYS A 264 -2.73 -5.92 46.56
C LYS A 264 -2.94 -5.66 48.04
N VAL A 265 -4.20 -5.57 48.51
CA VAL A 265 -4.57 -5.34 49.91
C VAL A 265 -4.80 -6.64 50.67
N SER A 266 -4.69 -7.80 50.03
CA SER A 266 -4.86 -9.12 50.63
C SER A 266 -3.80 -9.38 51.70
N GLU A 267 -4.19 -10.07 52.77
CA GLU A 267 -3.28 -10.55 53.82
C GLU A 267 -2.33 -11.65 53.32
N ASN A 268 -2.74 -12.35 52.26
CA ASN A 268 -1.93 -13.38 51.62
C ASN A 268 -0.69 -12.78 50.90
N LYS A 269 0.49 -13.15 51.38
CA LYS A 269 1.77 -12.63 50.84
C LYS A 269 2.01 -12.98 49.40
N ILE A 270 1.49 -14.14 48.91
CA ILE A 270 1.63 -14.58 47.52
C ILE A 270 0.77 -13.70 46.60
N LEU A 271 -0.51 -13.52 46.92
CA LEU A 271 -1.42 -12.67 46.14
C LEU A 271 -0.92 -11.24 46.02
N ARG A 272 -0.46 -10.70 47.15
CA ARG A 272 0.12 -9.36 47.22
C ARG A 272 1.42 -9.25 46.39
N GLY A 273 2.25 -10.30 46.37
CA GLY A 273 3.47 -10.37 45.54
C GLY A 273 3.17 -10.35 44.07
N VAL A 274 2.24 -11.21 43.63
CA VAL A 274 1.80 -11.28 42.22
C VAL A 274 1.24 -9.94 41.74
N SER A 275 0.36 -9.31 42.53
CA SER A 275 -0.19 -8.00 42.20
C SER A 275 0.90 -6.91 42.09
N LYS A 276 1.89 -6.89 42.98
CA LYS A 276 3.01 -5.93 42.91
C LYS A 276 3.79 -6.08 41.63
N VAL A 277 4.12 -7.31 41.22
CA VAL A 277 4.89 -7.60 40.00
C VAL A 277 4.06 -7.16 38.76
N TYR A 278 2.80 -7.56 38.70
CA TYR A 278 1.90 -7.16 37.60
C TYR A 278 1.85 -5.64 37.43
N ILE A 279 1.54 -4.93 38.52
CA ILE A 279 1.45 -3.46 38.49
C ILE A 279 2.79 -2.82 38.11
N ALA A 280 3.93 -3.34 38.60
CA ALA A 280 5.24 -2.79 38.28
C ALA A 280 5.57 -2.94 36.79
N VAL A 281 5.28 -4.11 36.20
CA VAL A 281 5.53 -4.40 34.78
C VAL A 281 4.64 -3.50 33.90
N PHE A 282 3.33 -3.47 34.14
CA PHE A 282 2.41 -2.70 33.28
C PHE A 282 2.56 -1.18 33.43
N ARG A 283 2.89 -0.68 34.63
CA ARG A 283 3.15 0.77 34.83
C ARG A 283 4.54 1.20 34.40
N GLY A 284 5.52 0.28 34.46
CA GLY A 284 6.91 0.56 34.10
C GLY A 284 7.21 0.49 32.60
N THR A 285 6.30 -0.09 31.80
CA THR A 285 6.51 -0.28 30.37
C THR A 285 5.64 0.69 29.57
N PRO A 286 6.21 1.50 28.65
CA PRO A 286 5.43 2.37 27.78
C PRO A 286 4.39 1.59 26.96
N ILE A 287 3.21 2.16 26.79
CA ILE A 287 2.09 1.51 26.07
C ILE A 287 2.48 1.09 24.65
N LEU A 288 3.35 1.85 24.00
CA LEU A 288 3.84 1.58 22.65
C LEU A 288 4.63 0.26 22.59
N VAL A 289 5.40 -0.05 23.64
CA VAL A 289 6.15 -1.32 23.76
C VAL A 289 5.20 -2.49 23.85
N TRP A 290 4.10 -2.37 24.60
CA TRP A 290 3.05 -3.39 24.68
C TRP A 290 2.35 -3.58 23.34
N ALA A 291 2.03 -2.49 22.64
CA ALA A 291 1.42 -2.55 21.31
C ALA A 291 2.32 -3.31 20.33
N PHE A 292 3.63 -3.01 20.27
CA PHE A 292 4.57 -3.74 19.43
C PHE A 292 4.73 -5.21 19.86
N PHE A 293 4.78 -5.48 21.15
CA PHE A 293 4.91 -6.84 21.65
C PHE A 293 3.70 -7.70 21.26
N PHE A 294 2.48 -7.21 21.46
CA PHE A 294 1.28 -7.97 21.11
C PHE A 294 1.05 -8.07 19.60
N TYR A 295 1.40 -7.03 18.84
CA TYR A 295 1.17 -7.02 17.40
C TYR A 295 2.23 -7.79 16.63
N PHE A 296 3.50 -7.72 17.02
CA PHE A 296 4.61 -8.36 16.32
C PHE A 296 5.24 -9.52 17.09
N GLY A 297 5.44 -9.39 18.39
CA GLY A 297 6.16 -10.38 19.20
C GLY A 297 5.33 -11.64 19.45
N VAL A 298 4.06 -11.49 19.82
CA VAL A 298 3.18 -12.64 20.10
C VAL A 298 2.93 -13.49 18.86
N PRO A 299 2.62 -12.95 17.68
CA PRO A 299 2.49 -13.73 16.44
C PRO A 299 3.72 -14.58 16.11
N GLN A 300 4.92 -14.01 16.30
CA GLN A 300 6.16 -14.77 16.10
C GLN A 300 6.34 -15.93 17.08
N LEU A 301 5.87 -15.77 18.32
CA LEU A 301 5.97 -16.84 19.34
C LEU A 301 4.97 -17.97 19.13
N ILE A 302 3.77 -17.68 18.65
CA ILE A 302 2.70 -18.67 18.48
C ILE A 302 2.57 -19.20 17.06
N GLY A 303 3.34 -18.64 16.09
CA GLY A 303 3.32 -19.06 14.68
C GLY A 303 2.05 -18.72 13.90
N HIS A 304 1.18 -17.87 14.45
CA HIS A 304 -0.07 -17.44 13.82
C HIS A 304 -0.28 -15.93 13.97
N SER A 305 -0.88 -15.30 12.96
CA SER A 305 -1.26 -13.88 13.02
C SER A 305 -2.34 -13.66 14.08
N VAL A 306 -2.17 -12.65 14.91
CA VAL A 306 -3.18 -12.23 15.89
C VAL A 306 -4.16 -11.29 15.23
N ASN A 307 -5.46 -11.61 15.30
CA ASN A 307 -6.51 -10.75 14.78
C ASN A 307 -6.49 -9.41 15.56
N ILE A 308 -6.75 -8.31 14.86
CA ILE A 308 -6.76 -6.95 15.41
C ILE A 308 -7.68 -6.81 16.65
N TRP A 309 -8.76 -7.60 16.70
CA TRP A 309 -9.68 -7.64 17.85
C TRP A 309 -9.10 -8.31 19.11
N VAL A 310 -8.03 -9.09 18.94
CA VAL A 310 -7.33 -9.78 20.05
C VAL A 310 -6.13 -8.97 20.49
N ALA A 311 -5.52 -8.20 19.58
CA ALA A 311 -4.36 -7.36 19.87
C ALA A 311 -4.74 -5.99 20.47
N GLY A 312 -5.93 -5.46 20.18
CA GLY A 312 -6.45 -4.18 20.72
C GLY A 312 -7.27 -4.38 21.96
#